data_eaae51e944968d5df74872c72bd07d54
#
_entry.id   eaae51e944968d5df74872c72bd07d54
#
_cell.length_a   1.000
_cell.length_b   1.000
_cell.length_c   1.000
_cell.angle_alpha   90.00
_cell.angle_beta   90.00
_cell.angle_gamma   90.00
#
_symmetry.space_group_name_H-M   'P 1'
#
loop_
_entity.id
_entity.type
_entity.pdbx_description
1 polymer ?
#
loop_
_entity_poly.entity_id
_entity_poly.type
_entity_poly.pdbx_seq_one_letter_code
_entity_poly.pdbx_strand_id
1 'polypeptide(L)'
;MVLPTPLQAFSGMPKASATTEKQTIVDGEKMTGAEALVRSLEDLGVKDVFGVPGGAILPVYDSIKDDTKFRFVLMRHEQAAGHAAEGYALTTGQVGVCIVTSGPGATNMITPIADANMDSIPMVVITGQVGVNAIGTDAFQEADIVGATYPVVKHSYLVTRAQDIPRVLTEAHYIARSGRPGPVVVDVTKTAQTGEMYYSWPQRMILPGYNPTTKAHGRVLSDAAKLFEQSYRPVLYVGGGAVRSDAGELVEELAEVTGAPIVTTLPARGIVPDSDPKVLGMLGMHGTIAATGAVQRCDLLVAIGARFDDRVTGKLDAFAPGARVIHIDIDPAEIGKNRQPDVPIVGDVATVLKDLIPEIKREQAVHGKPDTSHWWDVINKWREEYPITWDEPTDGSLAPQWVVKQLSDMADPNTVWVSGVGQHQMWATQIIEFNKPHSWLSSGGLGTMGFGLPAAIGARVGSAREFDNKKPVWLIDGDGSF
;
A
#
# COMPACT_ATOMS: atom_id res chain seq x y z
N MET A 1 55.56 33.87 4.24
CA MET A 1 54.11 34.03 4.05
C MET A 1 53.45 33.26 5.18
N VAL A 2 53.01 33.97 6.21
CA VAL A 2 52.61 33.45 7.49
C VAL A 2 51.10 33.11 7.42
N LEU A 3 50.75 31.88 7.77
CA LEU A 3 49.34 31.46 7.95
C LEU A 3 48.80 32.05 9.24
N PRO A 4 47.54 32.57 9.26
CA PRO A 4 46.92 32.99 10.51
C PRO A 4 46.25 31.80 11.22
N THR A 5 46.50 31.72 12.50
CA THR A 5 45.93 30.83 13.52
C THR A 5 44.42 31.04 13.72
N PRO A 6 43.69 30.02 14.21
CA PRO A 6 42.23 30.03 14.30
C PRO A 6 41.74 30.43 15.70
N LEU A 7 40.42 30.64 15.78
CA LEU A 7 39.59 30.66 16.99
C LEU A 7 39.61 31.93 17.85
N GLN A 8 38.70 32.82 17.52
CA GLN A 8 38.03 33.58 18.60
C GLN A 8 36.55 33.69 18.35
N ALA A 9 35.81 33.23 19.38
CA ALA A 9 34.53 33.72 19.84
C ALA A 9 33.26 33.27 19.10
N PHE A 10 32.68 32.19 19.58
CA PHE A 10 31.22 32.08 19.75
C PHE A 10 30.91 32.14 21.26
N SER A 11 30.89 33.31 21.83
CA SER A 11 30.34 33.61 23.13
C SER A 11 29.03 34.37 22.91
N GLY A 12 27.90 33.65 22.97
CA GLY A 12 26.59 34.28 22.80
C GLY A 12 25.43 33.33 22.54
N MET A 13 25.54 32.07 22.94
CA MET A 13 24.36 31.22 23.03
C MET A 13 23.66 31.41 24.38
N PRO A 14 22.34 31.69 24.42
CA PRO A 14 21.62 31.69 25.68
C PRO A 14 21.67 30.27 26.23
N LYS A 15 22.09 30.16 27.50
CA LYS A 15 21.99 28.91 28.27
C LYS A 15 20.54 28.46 28.22
N ALA A 16 20.27 27.34 27.57
CA ALA A 16 19.02 26.63 27.72
C ALA A 16 18.81 26.38 29.22
N SER A 17 17.85 27.05 29.82
CA SER A 17 17.36 26.70 31.14
C SER A 17 16.78 25.29 31.02
N ALA A 18 17.41 24.33 31.62
CA ALA A 18 16.84 23.01 31.87
C ALA A 18 15.70 23.20 32.87
N THR A 19 14.54 23.58 32.39
CA THR A 19 13.27 23.34 33.07
C THR A 19 13.05 21.84 32.96
N THR A 20 13.48 21.14 33.99
CA THR A 20 13.04 19.78 34.29
C THR A 20 11.53 19.90 34.54
N GLU A 21 10.72 19.78 33.48
CA GLU A 21 9.30 19.44 33.65
C GLU A 21 9.31 18.10 34.38
N LYS A 22 8.96 18.14 35.67
CA LYS A 22 8.57 16.96 36.41
C LYS A 22 7.41 16.36 35.61
N GLN A 23 7.69 15.29 34.85
CA GLN A 23 6.65 14.43 34.36
C GLN A 23 5.82 14.01 35.57
N THR A 24 4.61 14.49 35.65
CA THR A 24 3.59 13.99 36.57
C THR A 24 3.45 12.51 36.24
N ILE A 25 3.95 11.66 37.14
CA ILE A 25 3.76 10.21 37.08
C ILE A 25 2.25 10.04 37.21
N VAL A 26 1.56 9.82 36.06
CA VAL A 26 0.22 9.27 36.07
C VAL A 26 0.40 7.85 36.63
N ASP A 27 -0.30 7.50 37.70
CA ASP A 27 -0.33 6.15 38.28
C ASP A 27 -0.81 5.14 37.24
N GLY A 28 0.11 4.69 36.36
CA GLY A 28 -0.12 3.63 35.41
C GLY A 28 -0.02 2.28 36.11
N GLU A 29 -0.68 1.28 35.60
CA GLU A 29 -0.55 -0.10 36.04
C GLU A 29 0.89 -0.58 35.82
N LYS A 30 1.50 -1.21 36.86
CA LYS A 30 2.85 -1.79 36.77
C LYS A 30 2.76 -3.08 35.94
N MET A 31 3.56 -3.19 34.89
CA MET A 31 3.60 -4.36 34.01
C MET A 31 4.99 -4.53 33.39
N THR A 32 5.21 -5.67 32.73
CA THR A 32 6.38 -5.92 31.90
C THR A 32 6.26 -5.23 30.53
N GLY A 33 7.40 -5.05 29.85
CA GLY A 33 7.35 -4.54 28.46
C GLY A 33 6.59 -5.46 27.49
N ALA A 34 6.59 -6.76 27.72
CA ALA A 34 5.81 -7.72 26.95
C ALA A 34 4.30 -7.50 27.12
N GLU A 35 3.82 -7.33 28.33
CA GLU A 35 2.42 -6.99 28.63
C GLU A 35 2.07 -5.61 28.07
N ALA A 36 2.97 -4.63 28.16
CA ALA A 36 2.80 -3.29 27.60
C ALA A 36 2.71 -3.33 26.06
N LEU A 37 3.43 -4.23 25.39
CA LEU A 37 3.33 -4.42 23.95
C LEU A 37 1.94 -4.94 23.54
N VAL A 38 1.47 -6.00 24.22
CA VAL A 38 0.12 -6.57 23.98
C VAL A 38 -0.95 -5.50 24.23
N ARG A 39 -0.87 -4.79 25.37
CA ARG A 39 -1.80 -3.72 25.70
C ARG A 39 -1.79 -2.58 24.68
N SER A 40 -0.62 -2.22 24.15
CA SER A 40 -0.50 -1.18 23.12
C SER A 40 -1.17 -1.59 21.81
N LEU A 41 -1.07 -2.87 21.39
CA LEU A 41 -1.80 -3.38 20.23
C LEU A 41 -3.32 -3.33 20.42
N GLU A 42 -3.79 -3.64 21.64
CA GLU A 42 -5.21 -3.52 21.98
C GLU A 42 -5.70 -2.07 21.95
N ASP A 43 -4.92 -1.13 22.50
CA ASP A 43 -5.25 0.29 22.53
C ASP A 43 -5.17 0.94 21.13
N LEU A 44 -4.36 0.39 20.21
CA LEU A 44 -4.37 0.70 18.77
C LEU A 44 -5.59 0.14 18.03
N GLY A 45 -6.36 -0.72 18.67
CA GLY A 45 -7.53 -1.35 18.06
C GLY A 45 -7.20 -2.48 17.08
N VAL A 46 -5.98 -3.03 17.14
CA VAL A 46 -5.58 -4.19 16.34
C VAL A 46 -6.54 -5.35 16.61
N LYS A 47 -6.98 -6.02 15.55
CA LYS A 47 -7.97 -7.11 15.64
C LYS A 47 -7.37 -8.49 15.41
N ASP A 48 -6.39 -8.58 14.53
CA ASP A 48 -5.74 -9.83 14.16
C ASP A 48 -4.23 -9.61 14.06
N VAL A 49 -3.46 -10.59 14.55
CA VAL A 49 -2.00 -10.59 14.53
C VAL A 49 -1.54 -11.93 13.97
N PHE A 50 -0.63 -11.90 13.01
CA PHE A 50 -0.07 -13.09 12.39
C PHE A 50 1.36 -13.32 12.91
N GLY A 51 1.78 -14.57 13.08
CA GLY A 51 3.15 -14.77 13.53
C GLY A 51 3.55 -16.22 13.78
N VAL A 52 4.82 -16.35 14.18
CA VAL A 52 5.45 -17.61 14.57
C VAL A 52 6.23 -17.37 15.86
N PRO A 53 5.94 -18.09 16.95
CA PRO A 53 6.66 -17.94 18.20
C PRO A 53 8.12 -18.41 18.10
N GLY A 54 9.00 -17.86 18.96
CA GLY A 54 10.38 -18.28 19.07
C GLY A 54 11.08 -17.61 20.24
N GLY A 55 12.28 -18.08 20.60
CA GLY A 55 12.96 -17.84 21.89
C GLY A 55 13.10 -16.38 22.32
N ALA A 56 13.40 -15.46 21.38
CA ALA A 56 13.61 -14.05 21.72
C ALA A 56 12.33 -13.23 21.87
N ILE A 57 11.16 -13.80 21.50
CA ILE A 57 9.85 -13.11 21.58
C ILE A 57 8.87 -13.86 22.50
N LEU A 58 9.27 -14.95 23.13
CA LEU A 58 8.41 -15.72 24.03
C LEU A 58 7.73 -14.89 25.12
N PRO A 59 8.37 -13.90 25.78
CA PRO A 59 7.67 -13.09 26.78
C PRO A 59 6.42 -12.40 26.25
N VAL A 60 6.42 -11.96 24.97
CA VAL A 60 5.24 -11.38 24.32
C VAL A 60 4.17 -12.45 24.11
N TYR A 61 4.55 -13.64 23.64
CA TYR A 61 3.61 -14.75 23.46
C TYR A 61 2.99 -15.24 24.76
N ASP A 62 3.79 -15.25 25.86
CA ASP A 62 3.28 -15.59 27.20
C ASP A 62 2.27 -14.53 27.70
N SER A 63 2.35 -13.31 27.19
CA SER A 63 1.42 -12.23 27.53
C SER A 63 0.14 -12.24 26.66
N ILE A 64 0.13 -12.99 25.54
CA ILE A 64 -1.06 -13.19 24.71
C ILE A 64 -1.89 -14.30 25.36
N LYS A 65 -3.05 -13.93 25.91
CA LYS A 65 -3.96 -14.84 26.61
C LYS A 65 -5.29 -14.95 25.86
N ASP A 66 -6.14 -15.85 26.31
CA ASP A 66 -7.45 -16.09 25.70
C ASP A 66 -8.39 -14.86 25.76
N ASP A 67 -8.15 -13.93 26.69
CA ASP A 67 -8.91 -12.71 26.90
C ASP A 67 -8.34 -11.49 26.16
N THR A 68 -7.28 -11.63 25.35
CA THR A 68 -6.79 -10.52 24.49
C THR A 68 -7.86 -10.07 23.50
N LYS A 69 -7.90 -8.76 23.24
CA LYS A 69 -8.90 -8.16 22.34
C LYS A 69 -8.62 -8.44 20.86
N PHE A 70 -7.47 -8.97 20.53
CA PHE A 70 -7.13 -9.40 19.19
C PHE A 70 -6.96 -10.93 19.13
N ARG A 71 -7.19 -11.49 17.93
CA ARG A 71 -6.91 -12.90 17.66
C ARG A 71 -5.46 -13.06 17.19
N PHE A 72 -4.74 -14.00 17.77
CA PHE A 72 -3.46 -14.46 17.23
C PHE A 72 -3.67 -15.60 16.23
N VAL A 73 -3.13 -15.44 15.01
CA VAL A 73 -3.17 -16.43 13.93
C VAL A 73 -1.78 -17.06 13.80
N LEU A 74 -1.64 -18.28 14.29
CA LEU A 74 -0.40 -19.05 14.19
C LEU A 74 -0.15 -19.45 12.75
N MET A 75 0.94 -18.96 12.17
CA MET A 75 1.41 -19.36 10.85
C MET A 75 2.49 -20.45 10.94
N ARG A 76 2.84 -21.08 9.83
CA ARG A 76 3.86 -22.13 9.78
C ARG A 76 5.22 -21.66 9.31
N HIS A 77 5.30 -20.45 8.75
CA HIS A 77 6.52 -19.78 8.29
C HIS A 77 6.35 -18.27 8.44
N GLU A 78 7.39 -17.55 8.82
CA GLU A 78 7.33 -16.11 9.07
C GLU A 78 7.03 -15.33 7.79
N GLN A 79 7.59 -15.71 6.66
CA GLN A 79 7.26 -15.10 5.36
C GLN A 79 5.75 -15.22 5.08
N ALA A 80 5.15 -16.38 5.35
CA ALA A 80 3.71 -16.54 5.20
C ALA A 80 2.91 -15.69 6.19
N ALA A 81 3.44 -15.42 7.41
CA ALA A 81 2.81 -14.49 8.34
C ALA A 81 2.79 -13.06 7.77
N GLY A 82 3.89 -12.63 7.12
CA GLY A 82 3.96 -11.35 6.44
C GLY A 82 2.95 -11.22 5.31
N HIS A 83 2.93 -12.15 4.37
CA HIS A 83 1.97 -12.12 3.27
C HIS A 83 0.51 -12.27 3.73
N ALA A 84 0.25 -12.97 4.84
CA ALA A 84 -1.09 -12.99 5.44
C ALA A 84 -1.48 -11.60 5.99
N ALA A 85 -0.55 -10.91 6.65
CA ALA A 85 -0.79 -9.54 7.10
C ALA A 85 -1.02 -8.56 5.93
N GLU A 86 -0.34 -8.76 4.79
CA GLU A 86 -0.60 -8.00 3.57
C GLU A 86 -2.00 -8.27 3.02
N GLY A 87 -2.39 -9.54 2.88
CA GLY A 87 -3.73 -9.91 2.44
C GLY A 87 -4.84 -9.37 3.34
N TYR A 88 -4.61 -9.38 4.66
CA TYR A 88 -5.48 -8.75 5.65
C TYR A 88 -5.59 -7.23 5.42
N ALA A 89 -4.45 -6.55 5.27
CA ALA A 89 -4.43 -5.10 5.07
C ALA A 89 -5.11 -4.68 3.76
N LEU A 90 -4.86 -5.40 2.67
CA LEU A 90 -5.47 -5.15 1.36
C LEU A 90 -6.98 -5.31 1.36
N THR A 91 -7.50 -6.30 2.13
CA THR A 91 -8.94 -6.61 2.18
C THR A 91 -9.70 -5.68 3.12
N THR A 92 -9.09 -5.29 4.24
CA THR A 92 -9.77 -4.54 5.32
C THR A 92 -9.45 -3.06 5.34
N GLY A 93 -8.38 -2.62 4.66
CA GLY A 93 -7.84 -1.26 4.77
C GLY A 93 -7.15 -0.97 6.12
N GLN A 94 -7.04 -1.98 7.02
CA GLN A 94 -6.37 -1.85 8.31
C GLN A 94 -4.87 -2.13 8.20
N VAL A 95 -4.12 -1.77 9.23
CA VAL A 95 -2.68 -2.11 9.30
C VAL A 95 -2.53 -3.59 9.59
N GLY A 96 -1.78 -4.30 8.74
CA GLY A 96 -1.38 -5.68 8.99
C GLY A 96 -0.32 -5.75 10.11
N VAL A 97 -0.46 -6.68 11.05
CA VAL A 97 0.49 -6.81 12.17
C VAL A 97 1.07 -8.22 12.22
N CYS A 98 2.41 -8.29 12.29
CA CYS A 98 3.15 -9.54 12.46
C CYS A 98 4.00 -9.52 13.72
N ILE A 99 4.10 -10.68 14.40
CA ILE A 99 5.02 -10.87 15.53
C ILE A 99 5.86 -12.12 15.25
N VAL A 100 7.20 -11.96 15.17
CA VAL A 100 8.15 -13.03 14.88
C VAL A 100 9.37 -12.94 15.80
N THR A 101 10.17 -14.01 15.86
CA THR A 101 11.37 -14.05 16.68
C THR A 101 12.57 -13.37 15.99
N SER A 102 13.72 -13.36 16.66
CA SER A 102 15.01 -12.86 16.17
C SER A 102 15.65 -13.78 15.12
N GLY A 103 16.79 -13.38 14.59
CA GLY A 103 17.61 -14.19 13.69
C GLY A 103 16.84 -14.64 12.47
N PRO A 104 16.73 -15.98 12.21
CA PRO A 104 16.06 -16.48 11.03
C PRO A 104 14.57 -16.13 10.98
N GLY A 105 13.89 -15.98 12.11
CA GLY A 105 12.51 -15.52 12.15
C GLY A 105 12.35 -14.10 11.63
N ALA A 106 13.23 -13.19 12.04
CA ALA A 106 13.24 -11.81 11.55
C ALA A 106 13.67 -11.74 10.07
N THR A 107 14.73 -12.45 9.67
CA THR A 107 15.22 -12.41 8.29
C THR A 107 14.23 -13.02 7.28
N ASN A 108 13.40 -13.97 7.68
CA ASN A 108 12.31 -14.50 6.85
C ASN A 108 11.23 -13.45 6.54
N MET A 109 11.20 -12.34 7.26
CA MET A 109 10.27 -11.23 6.99
C MET A 109 10.75 -10.27 5.89
N ILE A 110 11.99 -10.39 5.40
CA ILE A 110 12.54 -9.42 4.43
C ILE A 110 11.72 -9.40 3.13
N THR A 111 11.37 -10.55 2.58
CA THR A 111 10.57 -10.62 1.36
C THR A 111 9.18 -9.96 1.51
N PRO A 112 8.34 -10.32 2.51
CA PRO A 112 7.04 -9.66 2.66
C PRO A 112 7.17 -8.16 3.03
N ILE A 113 8.22 -7.75 3.76
CA ILE A 113 8.50 -6.34 3.99
C ILE A 113 8.79 -5.62 2.66
N ALA A 114 9.63 -6.19 1.80
CA ALA A 114 9.93 -5.63 0.50
C ALA A 114 8.69 -5.58 -0.41
N ASP A 115 7.86 -6.60 -0.38
CA ASP A 115 6.60 -6.66 -1.13
C ASP A 115 5.63 -5.57 -0.66
N ALA A 116 5.38 -5.48 0.65
CA ALA A 116 4.55 -4.44 1.24
C ALA A 116 5.05 -3.02 0.92
N ASN A 117 6.37 -2.81 0.87
CA ASN A 117 6.96 -1.52 0.51
C ASN A 117 6.73 -1.17 -0.97
N MET A 118 6.90 -2.15 -1.87
CA MET A 118 6.68 -1.96 -3.31
C MET A 118 5.22 -1.69 -3.64
N ASP A 119 4.30 -2.34 -2.95
CA ASP A 119 2.84 -2.24 -3.18
C ASP A 119 2.14 -1.25 -2.23
N SER A 120 2.92 -0.52 -1.42
CA SER A 120 2.39 0.50 -0.51
C SER A 120 1.34 -0.06 0.45
N ILE A 121 1.64 -1.21 1.08
CA ILE A 121 0.74 -1.91 2.01
C ILE A 121 1.12 -1.53 3.44
N PRO A 122 0.19 -1.01 4.25
CA PRO A 122 0.48 -0.64 5.63
C PRO A 122 0.70 -1.88 6.49
N MET A 123 1.89 -2.05 7.06
CA MET A 123 2.24 -3.20 7.89
C MET A 123 3.15 -2.78 9.05
N VAL A 124 2.93 -3.36 10.24
CA VAL A 124 3.83 -3.27 11.39
C VAL A 124 4.38 -4.66 11.67
N VAL A 125 5.69 -4.81 11.54
CA VAL A 125 6.42 -6.05 11.80
C VAL A 125 7.17 -5.91 13.12
N ILE A 126 6.78 -6.71 14.10
CA ILE A 126 7.41 -6.75 15.44
C ILE A 126 8.33 -7.96 15.46
N THR A 127 9.63 -7.71 15.61
CA THR A 127 10.64 -8.75 15.73
C THR A 127 11.18 -8.81 17.17
N GLY A 128 11.45 -10.01 17.66
CA GLY A 128 12.23 -10.17 18.85
C GLY A 128 13.71 -9.93 18.58
N GLN A 129 14.45 -9.43 19.56
CA GLN A 129 15.89 -9.26 19.48
C GLN A 129 16.54 -9.82 20.76
N VAL A 130 17.81 -10.19 20.66
CA VAL A 130 18.61 -10.62 21.82
C VAL A 130 18.64 -9.52 22.90
N GLY A 131 19.07 -9.85 24.11
CA GLY A 131 19.23 -8.86 25.18
C GLY A 131 20.23 -7.77 24.79
N VAL A 132 20.03 -6.55 25.29
CA VAL A 132 20.85 -5.37 24.93
C VAL A 132 22.37 -5.63 25.05
N ASN A 133 22.81 -6.37 26.09
CA ASN A 133 24.23 -6.68 26.32
C ASN A 133 24.79 -7.71 25.29
N ALA A 134 23.95 -8.37 24.53
CA ALA A 134 24.35 -9.38 23.55
C ALA A 134 24.37 -8.82 22.11
N ILE A 135 23.84 -7.62 21.88
CA ILE A 135 23.87 -6.99 20.57
C ILE A 135 25.30 -6.68 20.15
N GLY A 136 25.68 -7.09 18.93
CA GLY A 136 27.01 -6.90 18.38
C GLY A 136 28.05 -7.92 18.85
N THR A 137 27.62 -9.02 19.47
CA THR A 137 28.51 -10.09 19.96
C THR A 137 28.42 -11.38 19.17
N ASP A 138 27.68 -11.41 18.05
CA ASP A 138 27.32 -12.61 17.27
C ASP A 138 26.60 -13.67 18.14
N ALA A 139 25.74 -13.19 19.05
CA ALA A 139 24.96 -14.06 19.92
C ALA A 139 24.02 -14.99 19.13
N PHE A 140 23.65 -16.12 19.73
CA PHE A 140 22.76 -17.07 19.08
C PHE A 140 21.45 -16.41 18.62
N GLN A 141 21.15 -16.51 17.32
CA GLN A 141 20.01 -15.90 16.65
C GLN A 141 19.97 -14.36 16.73
N GLU A 142 21.11 -13.70 16.91
CA GLU A 142 21.22 -12.28 16.66
C GLU A 142 21.19 -11.99 15.15
N ALA A 143 20.46 -10.96 14.75
CA ALA A 143 20.54 -10.37 13.42
C ALA A 143 20.26 -8.87 13.49
N ASP A 144 21.02 -8.07 12.75
CA ASP A 144 20.70 -6.66 12.56
C ASP A 144 19.57 -6.52 11.53
N ILE A 145 18.36 -6.79 11.99
CA ILE A 145 17.18 -6.70 11.12
C ILE A 145 16.85 -5.26 10.73
N VAL A 146 17.18 -4.30 11.57
CA VAL A 146 17.02 -2.87 11.25
C VAL A 146 17.89 -2.49 10.07
N GLY A 147 19.18 -2.86 10.10
CA GLY A 147 20.10 -2.64 8.99
C GLY A 147 19.72 -3.42 7.74
N ALA A 148 19.36 -4.70 7.89
CA ALA A 148 18.99 -5.56 6.77
C ALA A 148 17.71 -5.11 6.04
N THR A 149 16.77 -4.50 6.74
CA THR A 149 15.50 -4.03 6.16
C THR A 149 15.51 -2.56 5.74
N TYR A 150 16.53 -1.80 6.10
CA TYR A 150 16.63 -0.36 5.86
C TYR A 150 16.23 0.08 4.44
N PRO A 151 16.65 -0.58 3.34
CA PRO A 151 16.30 -0.18 1.98
C PRO A 151 14.87 -0.51 1.56
N VAL A 152 14.15 -1.33 2.33
CA VAL A 152 12.83 -1.88 1.97
C VAL A 152 11.74 -1.58 3.00
N VAL A 153 12.00 -0.71 3.97
CA VAL A 153 11.03 -0.26 4.96
C VAL A 153 10.76 1.23 4.84
N LYS A 154 9.62 1.63 5.30
CA LYS A 154 9.29 3.04 5.47
C LYS A 154 9.98 3.63 6.69
N HIS A 155 10.07 2.87 7.77
CA HIS A 155 10.79 3.21 9.00
C HIS A 155 11.10 1.96 9.83
N SER A 156 12.07 2.07 10.74
CA SER A 156 12.41 1.00 11.68
C SER A 156 12.81 1.56 13.05
N TYR A 157 12.56 0.77 14.09
CA TYR A 157 12.91 1.06 15.47
C TYR A 157 13.65 -0.11 16.10
N LEU A 158 14.70 0.18 16.89
CA LEU A 158 15.27 -0.75 17.85
C LEU A 158 14.85 -0.32 19.25
N VAL A 159 14.04 -1.14 19.93
CA VAL A 159 13.49 -0.85 21.25
C VAL A 159 14.30 -1.57 22.34
N THR A 160 15.02 -0.81 23.14
CA THR A 160 15.91 -1.34 24.17
C THR A 160 15.38 -1.17 25.61
N ARG A 161 14.30 -0.43 25.81
CA ARG A 161 13.68 -0.15 27.10
C ARG A 161 12.17 -0.37 27.04
N ALA A 162 11.61 -0.96 28.09
CA ALA A 162 10.18 -1.23 28.20
C ALA A 162 9.32 0.05 28.05
N GLN A 163 9.77 1.16 28.64
CA GLN A 163 9.05 2.44 28.65
C GLN A 163 8.84 3.04 27.26
N ASP A 164 9.66 2.65 26.27
CA ASP A 164 9.55 3.18 24.91
C ASP A 164 8.49 2.44 24.07
N ILE A 165 8.05 1.25 24.48
CA ILE A 165 7.17 0.37 23.71
C ILE A 165 5.85 1.04 23.31
N PRO A 166 5.04 1.65 24.20
CA PRO A 166 3.76 2.24 23.81
C PRO A 166 3.92 3.37 22.81
N ARG A 167 4.94 4.23 23.01
CA ARG A 167 5.25 5.33 22.10
C ARG A 167 5.65 4.81 20.72
N VAL A 168 6.60 3.89 20.67
CA VAL A 168 7.11 3.36 19.40
C VAL A 168 6.04 2.64 18.61
N LEU A 169 5.19 1.83 19.25
CA LEU A 169 4.09 1.15 18.54
C LEU A 169 3.05 2.13 17.99
N THR A 170 2.75 3.20 18.76
CA THR A 170 1.84 4.27 18.28
C THR A 170 2.43 4.98 17.05
N GLU A 171 3.72 5.35 17.11
CA GLU A 171 4.43 5.97 16.00
C GLU A 171 4.51 5.04 14.78
N ALA A 172 4.89 3.77 14.98
CA ALA A 172 5.00 2.76 13.92
C ALA A 172 3.67 2.55 13.19
N HIS A 173 2.58 2.40 13.93
CA HIS A 173 1.25 2.23 13.36
C HIS A 173 0.81 3.47 12.57
N TYR A 174 1.07 4.67 13.08
CA TYR A 174 0.76 5.91 12.37
C TYR A 174 1.59 6.07 11.10
N ILE A 175 2.91 5.85 11.17
CA ILE A 175 3.80 5.94 10.01
C ILE A 175 3.40 4.91 8.95
N ALA A 176 3.07 3.68 9.34
CA ALA A 176 2.68 2.63 8.40
C ALA A 176 1.49 3.03 7.53
N ARG A 177 0.49 3.72 8.08
CA ARG A 177 -0.78 4.03 7.39
C ARG A 177 -0.89 5.44 6.81
N SER A 178 0.00 6.36 7.14
CA SER A 178 -0.09 7.77 6.73
C SER A 178 0.87 8.11 5.59
N GLY A 179 0.60 9.16 4.82
CA GLY A 179 1.33 9.44 3.59
C GLY A 179 1.21 8.25 2.62
N ARG A 180 2.27 7.93 1.87
CA ARG A 180 2.34 6.65 1.15
C ARG A 180 2.40 5.53 2.19
N PRO A 181 1.42 4.61 2.28
CA PRO A 181 1.47 3.50 3.22
C PRO A 181 2.68 2.58 2.97
N GLY A 182 3.09 1.86 4.01
CA GLY A 182 4.22 0.94 3.88
C GLY A 182 4.60 0.27 5.19
N PRO A 183 5.55 -0.68 5.16
CA PRO A 183 5.96 -1.45 6.32
C PRO A 183 6.83 -0.64 7.28
N VAL A 184 6.63 -0.88 8.59
CA VAL A 184 7.48 -0.38 9.67
C VAL A 184 7.92 -1.57 10.52
N VAL A 185 9.22 -1.66 10.78
CA VAL A 185 9.82 -2.69 11.63
C VAL A 185 10.02 -2.15 13.03
N VAL A 186 9.61 -2.94 14.04
CA VAL A 186 9.83 -2.66 15.46
C VAL A 186 10.57 -3.84 16.07
N ASP A 187 11.89 -3.70 16.22
CA ASP A 187 12.78 -4.72 16.75
C ASP A 187 12.89 -4.54 18.25
N VAL A 188 12.36 -5.51 19.04
CA VAL A 188 12.20 -5.37 20.51
C VAL A 188 13.13 -6.31 21.24
N THR A 189 14.11 -5.74 21.95
CA THR A 189 15.08 -6.54 22.71
C THR A 189 14.40 -7.33 23.82
N LYS A 190 14.96 -8.52 24.13
CA LYS A 190 14.51 -9.32 25.28
C LYS A 190 14.56 -8.53 26.59
N THR A 191 15.55 -7.65 26.72
CA THR A 191 15.66 -6.73 27.87
C THR A 191 14.46 -5.78 27.98
N ALA A 192 14.00 -5.24 26.86
CA ALA A 192 12.81 -4.38 26.85
C ALA A 192 11.54 -5.17 27.17
N GLN A 193 11.41 -6.39 26.64
CA GLN A 193 10.24 -7.24 26.89
C GLN A 193 10.09 -7.65 28.36
N THR A 194 11.21 -7.99 29.04
CA THR A 194 11.20 -8.45 30.43
C THR A 194 11.34 -7.32 31.45
N GLY A 195 11.69 -6.12 31.01
CA GLY A 195 11.82 -4.95 31.86
C GLY A 195 10.47 -4.50 32.42
N GLU A 196 10.48 -4.09 33.71
CA GLU A 196 9.28 -3.54 34.36
C GLU A 196 9.06 -2.07 34.00
N MET A 197 7.81 -1.66 33.85
CA MET A 197 7.40 -0.29 33.59
C MET A 197 6.03 0.03 34.21
N TYR A 198 5.73 1.31 34.32
CA TYR A 198 4.36 1.78 34.54
C TYR A 198 3.74 2.15 33.21
N TYR A 199 2.65 1.50 32.82
CA TYR A 199 2.03 1.70 31.52
C TYR A 199 1.40 3.08 31.43
N SER A 200 1.72 3.79 30.35
CA SER A 200 1.10 5.07 30.00
C SER A 200 0.91 5.15 28.50
N TRP A 201 -0.34 5.30 28.08
CA TRP A 201 -0.64 5.50 26.68
C TRP A 201 -0.28 6.93 26.22
N PRO A 202 0.39 7.12 25.08
CA PRO A 202 0.77 8.45 24.62
C PRO A 202 -0.45 9.33 24.38
N GLN A 203 -0.56 10.43 25.12
CA GLN A 203 -1.66 11.42 24.98
C GLN A 203 -1.52 12.23 23.68
N ARG A 204 -0.32 12.37 23.17
CA ARG A 204 -0.01 13.13 21.96
C ARG A 204 1.15 12.48 21.22
N MET A 205 0.96 12.29 19.90
CA MET A 205 2.03 11.89 19.00
C MET A 205 2.81 13.14 18.55
N ILE A 206 4.13 13.09 18.66
CA ILE A 206 5.04 14.16 18.20
C ILE A 206 6.07 13.53 17.30
N LEU A 207 5.93 13.75 15.98
CA LEU A 207 6.86 13.31 14.94
C LEU A 207 7.40 14.52 14.18
N PRO A 208 8.43 15.23 14.75
CA PRO A 208 9.04 16.36 14.05
C PRO A 208 9.62 15.89 12.72
N GLY A 209 9.30 16.59 11.64
CA GLY A 209 9.81 16.25 10.30
C GLY A 209 9.02 15.20 9.53
N TYR A 210 7.99 14.55 10.12
CA TYR A 210 7.07 13.69 9.39
C TYR A 210 5.69 14.34 9.28
N ASN A 211 5.45 14.99 8.16
CA ASN A 211 4.20 15.73 7.89
C ASN A 211 3.76 15.49 6.44
N PRO A 212 3.08 14.37 6.15
CA PRO A 212 2.64 14.06 4.80
C PRO A 212 1.71 15.14 4.23
N THR A 213 1.97 15.55 2.99
CA THR A 213 1.11 16.49 2.26
C THR A 213 -0.11 15.75 1.74
N THR A 214 -1.30 16.12 2.23
CA THR A 214 -2.56 15.48 1.81
C THR A 214 -3.42 16.36 0.91
N LYS A 215 -3.18 17.69 0.89
CA LYS A 215 -3.96 18.65 0.11
C LYS A 215 -3.11 19.33 -0.95
N ALA A 216 -3.65 19.44 -2.15
CA ALA A 216 -3.03 20.17 -3.23
C ALA A 216 -3.15 21.70 -3.03
N HIS A 217 -2.23 22.44 -3.64
CA HIS A 217 -2.32 23.89 -3.70
C HIS A 217 -3.30 24.32 -4.80
N GLY A 218 -4.19 25.28 -4.52
CA GLY A 218 -5.26 25.70 -5.44
C GLY A 218 -4.80 26.11 -6.85
N ARG A 219 -3.59 26.68 -6.99
CA ARG A 219 -3.04 27.06 -8.31
C ARG A 219 -2.82 25.83 -9.20
N VAL A 220 -2.28 24.74 -8.68
CA VAL A 220 -2.04 23.53 -9.51
C VAL A 220 -3.34 22.84 -9.90
N LEU A 221 -4.40 22.97 -9.09
CA LEU A 221 -5.74 22.49 -9.43
C LEU A 221 -6.34 23.29 -10.59
N SER A 222 -6.20 24.63 -10.58
CA SER A 222 -6.63 25.48 -11.70
C SER A 222 -5.83 25.17 -12.98
N ASP A 223 -4.51 24.95 -12.88
CA ASP A 223 -3.69 24.60 -14.04
C ASP A 223 -4.09 23.23 -14.58
N ALA A 224 -4.42 22.25 -13.75
CA ALA A 224 -4.96 20.97 -14.17
C ALA A 224 -6.33 21.08 -14.85
N ALA A 225 -7.25 21.87 -14.30
CA ALA A 225 -8.57 22.09 -14.87
C ALA A 225 -8.51 22.67 -16.29
N LYS A 226 -7.56 23.59 -16.55
CA LYS A 226 -7.31 24.14 -17.90
C LYS A 226 -6.78 23.09 -18.87
N LEU A 227 -6.00 22.09 -18.41
CA LEU A 227 -5.58 21.01 -19.28
C LEU A 227 -6.75 20.13 -19.73
N PHE A 228 -7.71 19.89 -18.83
CA PHE A 228 -8.94 19.17 -19.20
C PHE A 228 -9.79 19.95 -20.20
N GLU A 229 -9.92 21.26 -20.04
CA GLU A 229 -10.65 22.13 -20.97
C GLU A 229 -10.07 22.09 -22.39
N GLN A 230 -8.76 21.89 -22.54
CA GLN A 230 -8.05 21.86 -23.81
C GLN A 230 -7.90 20.45 -24.40
N SER A 231 -8.42 19.40 -23.75
CA SER A 231 -8.23 18.02 -24.15
C SER A 231 -9.47 17.45 -24.84
N TYR A 232 -9.26 16.83 -26.00
CA TYR A 232 -10.28 16.09 -26.75
C TYR A 232 -10.12 14.57 -26.66
N ARG A 233 -8.99 14.10 -26.15
CA ARG A 233 -8.67 12.68 -25.98
C ARG A 233 -8.07 12.41 -24.59
N PRO A 234 -8.76 12.83 -23.52
CA PRO A 234 -8.27 12.56 -22.17
C PRO A 234 -8.33 11.07 -21.83
N VAL A 235 -7.44 10.63 -20.93
CA VAL A 235 -7.48 9.27 -20.35
C VAL A 235 -7.15 9.38 -18.86
N LEU A 236 -7.96 8.75 -18.00
CA LEU A 236 -7.69 8.58 -16.59
C LEU A 236 -6.92 7.27 -16.37
N TYR A 237 -5.66 7.38 -15.95
CA TYR A 237 -4.77 6.28 -15.64
C TYR A 237 -4.75 6.07 -14.12
N VAL A 238 -5.55 5.10 -13.64
CA VAL A 238 -5.84 4.92 -12.21
C VAL A 238 -4.99 3.81 -11.63
N GLY A 239 -4.25 4.14 -10.56
CA GLY A 239 -3.36 3.23 -9.85
C GLY A 239 -3.84 2.84 -8.46
N GLY A 240 -3.05 2.00 -7.78
CA GLY A 240 -3.32 1.50 -6.43
C GLY A 240 -3.48 2.60 -5.37
N GLY A 241 -2.89 3.78 -5.57
CA GLY A 241 -3.06 4.94 -4.68
C GLY A 241 -4.50 5.42 -4.60
N ALA A 242 -5.26 5.32 -5.71
CA ALA A 242 -6.68 5.65 -5.72
C ALA A 242 -7.51 4.65 -4.89
N VAL A 243 -7.16 3.35 -4.94
CA VAL A 243 -7.81 2.31 -4.12
C VAL A 243 -7.55 2.56 -2.64
N ARG A 244 -6.30 2.89 -2.27
CA ARG A 244 -5.92 3.15 -0.87
C ARG A 244 -6.54 4.41 -0.29
N SER A 245 -6.97 5.32 -1.16
CA SER A 245 -7.65 6.58 -0.81
C SER A 245 -9.18 6.46 -0.89
N ASP A 246 -9.73 5.28 -1.17
CA ASP A 246 -11.17 5.03 -1.38
C ASP A 246 -11.81 6.02 -2.37
N ALA A 247 -11.09 6.31 -3.46
CA ALA A 247 -11.46 7.37 -4.40
C ALA A 247 -12.35 6.89 -5.57
N GLY A 248 -12.93 5.69 -5.53
CA GLY A 248 -13.65 5.09 -6.66
C GLY A 248 -14.79 5.96 -7.19
N GLU A 249 -15.70 6.41 -6.34
CA GLU A 249 -16.82 7.28 -6.73
C GLU A 249 -16.34 8.62 -7.33
N LEU A 250 -15.24 9.17 -6.81
CA LEU A 250 -14.66 10.41 -7.33
C LEU A 250 -13.97 10.23 -8.68
N VAL A 251 -13.36 9.06 -8.92
CA VAL A 251 -12.81 8.71 -10.23
C VAL A 251 -13.93 8.56 -11.27
N GLU A 252 -15.03 7.92 -10.88
CA GLU A 252 -16.22 7.80 -11.73
C GLU A 252 -16.83 9.17 -12.04
N GLU A 253 -17.01 10.04 -11.03
CA GLU A 253 -17.49 11.42 -11.22
C GLU A 253 -16.55 12.22 -12.14
N LEU A 254 -15.23 12.09 -11.96
CA LEU A 254 -14.26 12.76 -12.81
C LEU A 254 -14.39 12.30 -14.26
N ALA A 255 -14.57 10.99 -14.51
CA ALA A 255 -14.77 10.45 -15.84
C ALA A 255 -16.07 10.96 -16.50
N GLU A 256 -17.15 11.10 -15.73
CA GLU A 256 -18.42 11.67 -16.22
C GLU A 256 -18.28 13.15 -16.61
N VAL A 257 -17.68 13.93 -15.70
CA VAL A 257 -17.49 15.37 -15.91
C VAL A 257 -16.61 15.65 -17.12
N THR A 258 -15.54 14.87 -17.29
CA THR A 258 -14.56 15.10 -18.37
C THR A 258 -14.87 14.35 -19.68
N GLY A 259 -15.67 13.29 -19.62
CA GLY A 259 -15.90 12.37 -20.74
C GLY A 259 -14.70 11.44 -21.01
N ALA A 260 -13.78 11.32 -20.08
CA ALA A 260 -12.56 10.51 -20.21
C ALA A 260 -12.83 9.02 -19.96
N PRO A 261 -12.24 8.10 -20.73
CA PRO A 261 -12.18 6.69 -20.38
C PRO A 261 -11.25 6.45 -19.17
N ILE A 262 -11.50 5.33 -18.48
CA ILE A 262 -10.73 4.87 -17.33
C ILE A 262 -9.90 3.66 -17.73
N VAL A 263 -8.60 3.71 -17.49
CA VAL A 263 -7.70 2.56 -17.56
C VAL A 263 -7.08 2.31 -16.20
N THR A 264 -6.93 1.06 -15.80
CA THR A 264 -6.44 0.70 -14.47
C THR A 264 -5.06 0.06 -14.52
N THR A 265 -4.30 0.21 -13.43
CA THR A 265 -3.15 -0.66 -13.16
C THR A 265 -3.63 -1.98 -12.55
N LEU A 266 -2.72 -2.97 -12.44
CA LEU A 266 -2.97 -4.24 -11.76
C LEU A 266 -3.57 -4.04 -10.34
N PRO A 267 -2.97 -3.21 -9.44
CA PRO A 267 -3.54 -3.01 -8.10
C PRO A 267 -4.84 -2.19 -8.05
N ALA A 268 -5.27 -1.61 -9.17
CA ALA A 268 -6.46 -0.76 -9.21
C ALA A 268 -7.70 -1.44 -9.82
N ARG A 269 -7.62 -2.74 -10.13
CA ARG A 269 -8.77 -3.49 -10.65
C ARG A 269 -9.96 -3.42 -9.69
N GLY A 270 -11.13 -3.13 -10.21
CA GLY A 270 -12.36 -3.01 -9.43
C GLY A 270 -12.57 -1.68 -8.70
N ILE A 271 -11.67 -0.69 -8.84
CA ILE A 271 -11.85 0.66 -8.24
C ILE A 271 -13.11 1.35 -8.78
N VAL A 272 -13.39 1.19 -10.04
CA VAL A 272 -14.66 1.45 -10.72
C VAL A 272 -15.09 0.11 -11.30
N PRO A 273 -16.38 -0.26 -11.27
CA PRO A 273 -16.86 -1.53 -11.78
C PRO A 273 -16.45 -1.76 -13.24
N ASP A 274 -15.96 -2.96 -13.58
CA ASP A 274 -15.64 -3.32 -14.96
C ASP A 274 -16.88 -3.31 -15.87
N SER A 275 -18.07 -3.44 -15.30
CA SER A 275 -19.36 -3.30 -15.99
C SER A 275 -19.67 -1.85 -16.43
N ASP A 276 -18.98 -0.84 -15.89
CA ASP A 276 -19.11 0.54 -16.38
C ASP A 276 -18.47 0.67 -17.77
N PRO A 277 -19.22 1.12 -18.79
CA PRO A 277 -18.71 1.26 -20.15
C PRO A 277 -17.53 2.22 -20.27
N LYS A 278 -17.28 3.09 -19.27
CA LYS A 278 -16.11 3.98 -19.26
C LYS A 278 -14.81 3.24 -18.94
N VAL A 279 -14.87 2.06 -18.32
CA VAL A 279 -13.70 1.26 -17.96
C VAL A 279 -13.19 0.46 -19.17
N LEU A 280 -11.96 0.70 -19.58
CA LEU A 280 -11.30 0.00 -20.70
C LEU A 280 -10.55 -1.26 -20.25
N GLY A 281 -10.53 -1.54 -18.96
CA GLY A 281 -9.76 -2.62 -18.36
C GLY A 281 -8.34 -2.19 -17.98
N MET A 282 -7.46 -3.18 -17.85
CA MET A 282 -6.09 -2.97 -17.42
C MET A 282 -5.20 -2.50 -18.57
N LEU A 283 -4.24 -1.65 -18.24
CA LEU A 283 -3.17 -1.17 -19.10
C LEU A 283 -1.88 -1.95 -18.85
N GLY A 284 -1.01 -2.02 -19.84
CA GLY A 284 0.36 -2.54 -19.72
C GLY A 284 0.58 -3.87 -20.44
N MET A 285 1.61 -4.61 -20.02
CA MET A 285 2.15 -5.79 -20.72
C MET A 285 1.07 -6.85 -21.06
N HIS A 286 0.10 -7.04 -20.19
CA HIS A 286 -1.02 -7.96 -20.39
C HIS A 286 -2.40 -7.26 -20.27
N GLY A 287 -2.43 -5.96 -20.58
CA GLY A 287 -3.65 -5.17 -20.61
C GLY A 287 -4.45 -5.36 -21.90
N THR A 288 -5.60 -4.68 -22.00
CA THR A 288 -6.42 -4.68 -23.20
C THR A 288 -5.80 -3.81 -24.29
N ILE A 289 -6.05 -4.17 -25.56
CA ILE A 289 -5.61 -3.36 -26.70
C ILE A 289 -6.29 -1.98 -26.68
N ALA A 290 -7.57 -1.92 -26.32
CA ALA A 290 -8.29 -0.66 -26.19
C ALA A 290 -7.68 0.27 -25.14
N ALA A 291 -7.32 -0.25 -23.94
CA ALA A 291 -6.66 0.53 -22.90
C ALA A 291 -5.28 1.03 -23.36
N THR A 292 -4.48 0.15 -23.95
CA THR A 292 -3.14 0.48 -24.45
C THR A 292 -3.21 1.50 -25.59
N GLY A 293 -4.12 1.30 -26.55
CA GLY A 293 -4.35 2.23 -27.66
C GLY A 293 -4.82 3.59 -27.20
N ALA A 294 -5.71 3.63 -26.19
CA ALA A 294 -6.20 4.87 -25.61
C ALA A 294 -5.05 5.67 -24.99
N VAL A 295 -4.23 5.06 -24.16
CA VAL A 295 -3.08 5.74 -23.52
C VAL A 295 -2.07 6.20 -24.57
N GLN A 296 -1.76 5.38 -25.58
CA GLN A 296 -0.77 5.74 -26.59
C GLN A 296 -1.20 6.91 -27.49
N ARG A 297 -2.51 7.16 -27.63
CA ARG A 297 -3.06 8.19 -28.52
C ARG A 297 -3.77 9.33 -27.82
N CYS A 298 -3.78 9.35 -26.49
CA CYS A 298 -4.36 10.46 -25.73
C CYS A 298 -3.57 11.76 -25.95
N ASP A 299 -4.22 12.89 -25.73
CA ASP A 299 -3.60 14.21 -25.67
C ASP A 299 -3.43 14.70 -24.21
N LEU A 300 -4.15 14.07 -23.28
CA LEU A 300 -4.01 14.29 -21.84
C LEU A 300 -4.05 12.95 -21.11
N LEU A 301 -2.99 12.63 -20.37
CA LEU A 301 -2.89 11.48 -19.49
C LEU A 301 -2.92 11.96 -18.03
N VAL A 302 -3.94 11.51 -17.29
CA VAL A 302 -4.10 11.86 -15.88
C VAL A 302 -3.75 10.64 -15.03
N ALA A 303 -2.54 10.61 -14.49
CA ALA A 303 -2.09 9.57 -13.58
C ALA A 303 -2.63 9.86 -12.17
N ILE A 304 -3.45 8.95 -11.65
CA ILE A 304 -4.17 9.08 -10.39
C ILE A 304 -3.69 8.00 -9.42
N GLY A 305 -2.74 8.32 -8.54
CA GLY A 305 -2.13 7.36 -7.63
C GLY A 305 -1.41 6.21 -8.36
N ALA A 306 -0.73 6.52 -9.48
CA ALA A 306 -0.02 5.58 -10.34
C ALA A 306 1.43 6.04 -10.55
N ARG A 307 2.41 5.14 -10.39
CA ARG A 307 3.85 5.46 -10.37
C ARG A 307 4.58 5.28 -11.70
N PHE A 308 3.88 5.07 -12.80
CA PHE A 308 4.48 4.79 -14.12
C PHE A 308 5.46 3.60 -14.08
N ASP A 309 4.96 2.46 -13.62
CA ASP A 309 5.69 1.20 -13.52
C ASP A 309 6.12 0.67 -14.89
N ASP A 310 7.27 -0.02 -14.97
CA ASP A 310 7.83 -0.52 -16.22
C ASP A 310 6.98 -1.60 -16.90
N ARG A 311 6.20 -2.38 -16.12
CA ARG A 311 5.23 -3.35 -16.68
C ARG A 311 4.08 -2.66 -17.42
N VAL A 312 3.81 -1.40 -17.09
CA VAL A 312 2.80 -0.57 -17.74
C VAL A 312 3.40 0.24 -18.88
N THR A 313 4.51 0.92 -18.63
CA THR A 313 5.07 1.88 -19.60
C THR A 313 5.88 1.23 -20.70
N GLY A 314 6.54 0.10 -20.41
CA GLY A 314 7.57 -0.42 -21.28
C GLY A 314 8.66 0.64 -21.52
N LYS A 315 8.98 0.93 -22.77
CA LYS A 315 9.97 1.97 -23.12
C LYS A 315 9.36 3.37 -22.86
N LEU A 316 9.89 4.07 -21.86
CA LEU A 316 9.37 5.38 -21.40
C LEU A 316 9.26 6.42 -22.51
N ASP A 317 10.25 6.54 -23.40
CA ASP A 317 10.24 7.50 -24.50
C ASP A 317 9.11 7.25 -25.51
N ALA A 318 8.59 6.02 -25.56
CA ALA A 318 7.52 5.62 -26.45
C ALA A 318 6.15 5.60 -25.77
N PHE A 319 6.09 5.82 -24.46
CA PHE A 319 4.84 5.77 -23.68
C PHE A 319 4.08 7.11 -23.75
N ALA A 320 2.88 7.10 -24.33
CA ALA A 320 2.02 8.28 -24.49
C ALA A 320 2.80 9.53 -24.97
N PRO A 321 3.53 9.46 -26.10
CA PRO A 321 4.51 10.50 -26.48
C PRO A 321 3.87 11.84 -26.83
N GLY A 322 2.58 11.85 -27.22
CA GLY A 322 1.82 13.06 -27.57
C GLY A 322 1.02 13.66 -26.42
N ALA A 323 1.03 13.05 -25.25
CA ALA A 323 0.19 13.45 -24.13
C ALA A 323 0.87 14.48 -23.23
N ARG A 324 0.11 15.50 -22.82
CA ARG A 324 0.39 16.25 -21.57
C ARG A 324 0.02 15.37 -20.38
N VAL A 325 0.71 15.55 -19.26
CA VAL A 325 0.57 14.69 -18.09
C VAL A 325 0.19 15.48 -16.85
N ILE A 326 -0.91 15.11 -16.22
CA ILE A 326 -1.23 15.45 -14.83
C ILE A 326 -0.84 14.25 -13.98
N HIS A 327 -0.04 14.44 -12.92
CA HIS A 327 0.36 13.37 -12.02
C HIS A 327 -0.07 13.68 -10.59
N ILE A 328 -1.01 12.91 -10.08
CA ILE A 328 -1.56 13.03 -8.72
C ILE A 328 -1.00 11.87 -7.90
N ASP A 329 -0.16 12.15 -6.91
CA ASP A 329 0.39 11.15 -6.01
C ASP A 329 0.59 11.76 -4.60
N ILE A 330 0.44 10.93 -3.57
CA ILE A 330 0.68 11.32 -2.18
C ILE A 330 2.18 11.38 -1.86
N ASP A 331 3.00 10.62 -2.61
CA ASP A 331 4.44 10.55 -2.45
C ASP A 331 5.14 11.54 -3.40
N PRO A 332 5.71 12.64 -2.88
CA PRO A 332 6.43 13.59 -3.73
C PRO A 332 7.63 12.97 -4.46
N ALA A 333 8.17 11.83 -3.98
CA ALA A 333 9.28 11.15 -4.62
C ALA A 333 8.88 10.39 -5.90
N GLU A 334 7.62 10.07 -6.08
CA GLU A 334 7.11 9.46 -7.32
C GLU A 334 6.85 10.49 -8.42
N ILE A 335 6.59 11.75 -8.04
CA ILE A 335 6.32 12.83 -9.00
C ILE A 335 7.56 13.09 -9.87
N GLY A 336 7.42 12.87 -11.17
CA GLY A 336 8.50 13.12 -12.14
C GLY A 336 9.63 12.08 -12.14
N LYS A 337 9.54 11.02 -11.34
CA LYS A 337 10.58 9.98 -11.25
C LYS A 337 10.77 9.24 -12.57
N ASN A 338 9.70 8.75 -13.18
CA ASN A 338 9.73 8.02 -14.45
C ASN A 338 9.23 8.86 -15.62
N ARG A 339 8.19 9.67 -15.44
CA ARG A 339 7.61 10.53 -16.46
C ARG A 339 7.44 11.94 -15.90
N GLN A 340 8.01 12.95 -16.57
CA GLN A 340 7.83 14.35 -16.18
C GLN A 340 6.38 14.78 -16.43
N PRO A 341 5.67 15.28 -15.41
CA PRO A 341 4.34 15.82 -15.58
C PRO A 341 4.37 17.29 -16.00
N ASP A 342 3.35 17.71 -16.76
CA ASP A 342 3.07 19.12 -17.03
C ASP A 342 2.47 19.80 -15.78
N VAL A 343 1.63 19.05 -15.05
CA VAL A 343 1.05 19.49 -13.77
C VAL A 343 1.29 18.44 -12.69
N PRO A 344 2.27 18.66 -11.79
CA PRO A 344 2.49 17.82 -10.62
C PRO A 344 1.52 18.19 -9.49
N ILE A 345 0.85 17.19 -8.90
CA ILE A 345 -0.06 17.38 -7.77
C ILE A 345 0.30 16.41 -6.65
N VAL A 346 0.93 16.93 -5.59
CA VAL A 346 1.19 16.14 -4.38
C VAL A 346 -0.01 16.24 -3.45
N GLY A 347 -0.61 15.09 -3.12
CA GLY A 347 -1.74 15.03 -2.21
C GLY A 347 -2.45 13.67 -2.22
N ASP A 348 -3.32 13.47 -1.24
CA ASP A 348 -4.21 12.32 -1.18
C ASP A 348 -5.23 12.36 -2.32
N VAL A 349 -5.41 11.25 -3.04
CA VAL A 349 -6.24 11.20 -4.26
C VAL A 349 -7.66 11.67 -4.01
N ALA A 350 -8.34 11.15 -2.99
CA ALA A 350 -9.73 11.53 -2.71
C ALA A 350 -9.84 13.02 -2.33
N THR A 351 -8.89 13.51 -1.55
CA THR A 351 -8.85 14.93 -1.17
C THR A 351 -8.60 15.83 -2.39
N VAL A 352 -7.66 15.44 -3.25
CA VAL A 352 -7.34 16.19 -4.48
C VAL A 352 -8.54 16.20 -5.43
N LEU A 353 -9.20 15.06 -5.67
CA LEU A 353 -10.33 14.97 -6.58
C LEU A 353 -11.54 15.76 -6.09
N LYS A 354 -11.82 15.78 -4.78
CA LYS A 354 -12.89 16.62 -4.18
C LYS A 354 -12.70 18.11 -4.47
N ASP A 355 -11.45 18.54 -4.54
CA ASP A 355 -11.13 19.95 -4.84
C ASP A 355 -10.99 20.21 -6.35
N LEU A 356 -10.49 19.25 -7.15
CA LEU A 356 -10.25 19.38 -8.58
C LEU A 356 -11.54 19.35 -9.42
N ILE A 357 -12.48 18.46 -9.12
CA ILE A 357 -13.73 18.31 -9.88
C ILE A 357 -14.54 19.62 -9.95
N PRO A 358 -14.73 20.36 -8.84
CA PRO A 358 -15.37 21.67 -8.89
C PRO A 358 -14.62 22.72 -9.74
N GLU A 359 -13.27 22.67 -9.78
CA GLU A 359 -12.47 23.54 -10.64
C GLU A 359 -12.74 23.25 -12.11
N ILE A 360 -12.74 21.95 -12.51
CA ILE A 360 -13.05 21.54 -13.89
C ILE A 360 -14.46 22.00 -14.27
N LYS A 361 -15.45 21.81 -13.40
CA LYS A 361 -16.82 22.27 -13.65
C LYS A 361 -16.91 23.80 -13.85
N ARG A 362 -16.08 24.58 -13.12
CA ARG A 362 -16.00 26.03 -13.30
C ARG A 362 -15.41 26.43 -14.65
N GLU A 363 -14.32 25.80 -15.08
CA GLU A 363 -13.72 26.06 -16.41
C GLU A 363 -14.72 25.68 -17.52
N GLN A 364 -15.42 24.54 -17.39
CA GLN A 364 -16.44 24.11 -18.36
C GLN A 364 -17.65 25.05 -18.41
N ALA A 365 -18.01 25.70 -17.31
CA ALA A 365 -19.10 26.68 -17.29
C ALA A 365 -18.76 27.96 -18.09
N VAL A 366 -17.47 28.27 -18.21
CA VAL A 366 -16.98 29.46 -18.95
C VAL A 366 -16.69 29.12 -20.42
N HIS A 367 -16.03 27.99 -20.69
CA HIS A 367 -15.47 27.66 -22.00
C HIS A 367 -16.23 26.54 -22.74
N GLY A 368 -17.15 25.86 -22.05
CA GLY A 368 -17.82 24.66 -22.55
C GLY A 368 -17.07 23.38 -22.22
N LYS A 369 -17.75 22.24 -22.29
CA LYS A 369 -17.15 20.92 -22.16
C LYS A 369 -16.57 20.49 -23.50
N PRO A 370 -15.30 20.02 -23.59
CA PRO A 370 -14.76 19.46 -24.81
C PRO A 370 -15.59 18.25 -25.32
N ASP A 371 -15.78 18.18 -26.62
CA ASP A 371 -16.47 17.05 -27.24
C ASP A 371 -15.51 15.86 -27.40
N THR A 372 -15.74 14.79 -26.64
CA THR A 372 -14.96 13.55 -26.68
C THR A 372 -15.63 12.44 -27.48
N SER A 373 -16.73 12.72 -28.20
CA SER A 373 -17.51 11.71 -28.94
C SER A 373 -16.67 10.95 -29.96
N HIS A 374 -15.90 11.69 -30.78
CA HIS A 374 -15.03 11.06 -31.79
C HIS A 374 -13.92 10.19 -31.11
N TRP A 375 -13.46 10.56 -29.92
CA TRP A 375 -12.51 9.75 -29.17
C TRP A 375 -13.13 8.41 -28.75
N TRP A 376 -14.36 8.43 -28.29
CA TRP A 376 -15.10 7.23 -27.95
C TRP A 376 -15.40 6.34 -29.16
N ASP A 377 -15.68 6.92 -30.35
CA ASP A 377 -15.85 6.15 -31.57
C ASP A 377 -14.58 5.34 -31.89
N VAL A 378 -13.41 5.95 -31.76
CA VAL A 378 -12.12 5.26 -31.98
C VAL A 378 -11.90 4.14 -30.96
N ILE A 379 -12.17 4.40 -29.69
CA ILE A 379 -12.01 3.41 -28.60
C ILE A 379 -12.95 2.23 -28.79
N ASN A 380 -14.22 2.49 -29.08
CA ASN A 380 -15.21 1.44 -29.26
C ASN A 380 -14.87 0.55 -30.48
N LYS A 381 -14.34 1.13 -31.56
CA LYS A 381 -13.83 0.34 -32.70
C LYS A 381 -12.70 -0.61 -32.23
N TRP A 382 -11.77 -0.19 -31.39
CA TRP A 382 -10.74 -1.11 -30.86
C TRP A 382 -11.32 -2.20 -29.97
N ARG A 383 -12.35 -1.91 -29.18
CA ARG A 383 -13.04 -2.93 -28.38
C ARG A 383 -13.68 -4.01 -29.23
N GLU A 384 -14.29 -3.61 -30.35
CA GLU A 384 -14.94 -4.52 -31.32
C GLU A 384 -13.91 -5.34 -32.11
N GLU A 385 -12.82 -4.70 -32.57
CA GLU A 385 -11.79 -5.34 -33.37
C GLU A 385 -10.86 -6.25 -32.57
N TYR A 386 -10.64 -5.95 -31.31
CA TYR A 386 -9.64 -6.64 -30.44
C TYR A 386 -10.23 -7.05 -29.07
N PRO A 387 -11.29 -7.86 -29.03
CA PRO A 387 -11.79 -8.40 -27.77
C PRO A 387 -10.77 -9.36 -27.15
N ILE A 388 -10.85 -9.55 -25.84
CA ILE A 388 -10.08 -10.62 -25.17
C ILE A 388 -10.68 -11.96 -25.57
N THR A 389 -9.89 -12.77 -26.28
CA THR A 389 -10.26 -14.11 -26.73
C THR A 389 -9.13 -15.09 -26.46
N TRP A 390 -9.43 -16.39 -26.59
CA TRP A 390 -8.45 -17.45 -26.51
C TRP A 390 -8.83 -18.57 -27.49
N ASP A 391 -7.84 -19.38 -27.86
CA ASP A 391 -8.06 -20.55 -28.71
C ASP A 391 -8.49 -21.73 -27.82
N GLU A 392 -9.53 -22.47 -28.26
CA GLU A 392 -9.93 -23.70 -27.59
C GLU A 392 -8.94 -24.84 -27.90
N PRO A 393 -8.46 -25.58 -26.90
CA PRO A 393 -7.58 -26.71 -27.12
C PRO A 393 -8.27 -27.79 -27.98
N THR A 394 -7.51 -28.43 -28.89
CA THR A 394 -8.01 -29.48 -29.78
C THR A 394 -7.76 -30.91 -29.25
N ASP A 395 -7.03 -31.02 -28.16
CA ASP A 395 -6.61 -32.29 -27.54
C ASP A 395 -7.53 -32.78 -26.41
N GLY A 396 -8.61 -32.04 -26.13
CA GLY A 396 -9.55 -32.31 -25.05
C GLY A 396 -9.14 -31.77 -23.68
N SER A 397 -8.04 -31.00 -23.61
CA SER A 397 -7.69 -30.24 -22.41
C SER A 397 -8.58 -29.01 -22.26
N LEU A 398 -8.57 -28.39 -21.08
CA LEU A 398 -9.29 -27.12 -20.83
C LEU A 398 -8.35 -25.93 -21.04
N ALA A 399 -8.83 -24.91 -21.74
CA ALA A 399 -8.15 -23.62 -21.79
C ALA A 399 -8.14 -22.99 -20.39
N PRO A 400 -7.00 -22.59 -19.81
CA PRO A 400 -6.98 -21.93 -18.50
C PRO A 400 -7.85 -20.67 -18.47
N GLN A 401 -7.92 -19.94 -19.57
CA GLN A 401 -8.75 -18.76 -19.73
C GLN A 401 -10.25 -19.10 -19.60
N TRP A 402 -10.67 -20.19 -20.19
CA TRP A 402 -12.06 -20.69 -20.05
C TRP A 402 -12.37 -21.02 -18.60
N VAL A 403 -11.44 -21.71 -17.90
CA VAL A 403 -11.62 -22.05 -16.48
C VAL A 403 -11.77 -20.78 -15.64
N VAL A 404 -10.91 -19.77 -15.84
CA VAL A 404 -11.00 -18.47 -15.13
C VAL A 404 -12.33 -17.77 -15.43
N LYS A 405 -12.81 -17.82 -16.68
CA LYS A 405 -14.11 -17.25 -17.04
C LYS A 405 -15.26 -17.94 -16.31
N GLN A 406 -15.26 -19.29 -16.28
CA GLN A 406 -16.28 -20.03 -15.56
C GLN A 406 -16.28 -19.68 -14.06
N LEU A 407 -15.08 -19.60 -13.45
CA LEU A 407 -14.96 -19.18 -12.06
C LEU A 407 -15.52 -17.78 -11.83
N SER A 408 -15.20 -16.82 -12.72
CA SER A 408 -15.73 -15.45 -12.64
C SER A 408 -17.26 -15.42 -12.71
N ASP A 409 -17.86 -16.19 -13.64
CA ASP A 409 -19.30 -16.22 -13.84
C ASP A 409 -20.07 -16.88 -12.69
N MET A 410 -19.43 -17.81 -11.98
CA MET A 410 -20.03 -18.55 -10.85
C MET A 410 -19.81 -17.87 -9.50
N ALA A 411 -18.89 -16.92 -9.42
CA ALA A 411 -18.48 -16.33 -8.16
C ALA A 411 -19.55 -15.38 -7.58
N ASP A 412 -19.61 -15.31 -6.26
CA ASP A 412 -20.39 -14.29 -5.57
C ASP A 412 -19.85 -12.88 -5.94
N PRO A 413 -20.73 -11.90 -6.21
CA PRO A 413 -20.30 -10.53 -6.54
C PRO A 413 -19.42 -9.86 -5.47
N ASN A 414 -19.39 -10.39 -4.25
CA ASN A 414 -18.52 -9.92 -3.16
C ASN A 414 -17.22 -10.70 -3.02
N THR A 415 -16.91 -11.61 -3.94
CA THR A 415 -15.71 -12.44 -3.87
C THR A 415 -14.46 -11.57 -3.86
N VAL A 416 -13.56 -11.88 -2.91
CA VAL A 416 -12.19 -11.39 -2.91
C VAL A 416 -11.33 -12.39 -3.68
N TRP A 417 -10.76 -11.94 -4.76
CA TRP A 417 -9.87 -12.72 -5.60
C TRP A 417 -8.43 -12.51 -5.18
N VAL A 418 -7.71 -13.57 -4.97
CA VAL A 418 -6.29 -13.55 -4.66
C VAL A 418 -5.54 -14.34 -5.72
N SER A 419 -4.41 -13.82 -6.18
CA SER A 419 -3.57 -14.53 -7.14
C SER A 419 -2.12 -14.54 -6.69
N GLY A 420 -1.47 -15.70 -6.90
CA GLY A 420 -0.03 -15.77 -6.98
C GLY A 420 0.51 -15.06 -8.23
N VAL A 421 1.78 -15.20 -8.51
CA VAL A 421 2.46 -14.53 -9.63
C VAL A 421 2.82 -15.51 -10.73
N GLY A 422 2.33 -15.24 -11.96
CA GLY A 422 2.57 -16.07 -13.12
C GLY A 422 1.53 -15.87 -14.23
N GLN A 423 1.46 -16.79 -15.17
CA GLN A 423 0.49 -16.75 -16.27
C GLN A 423 -0.95 -16.69 -15.76
N HIS A 424 -1.26 -17.44 -14.71
CA HIS A 424 -2.57 -17.44 -14.06
C HIS A 424 -2.99 -16.07 -13.55
N GLN A 425 -2.04 -15.28 -13.02
CA GLN A 425 -2.28 -13.88 -12.64
C GLN A 425 -2.69 -13.03 -13.84
N MET A 426 -1.99 -13.19 -14.98
CA MET A 426 -2.30 -12.45 -16.19
C MET A 426 -3.70 -12.79 -16.72
N TRP A 427 -4.05 -14.07 -16.79
CA TRP A 427 -5.38 -14.50 -17.21
C TRP A 427 -6.47 -14.04 -16.25
N ALA A 428 -6.23 -14.15 -14.93
CA ALA A 428 -7.18 -13.69 -13.92
C ALA A 428 -7.51 -12.20 -14.10
N THR A 429 -6.49 -11.35 -14.27
CA THR A 429 -6.70 -9.90 -14.40
C THR A 429 -7.33 -9.47 -15.72
N GLN A 430 -7.20 -10.29 -16.78
CA GLN A 430 -7.83 -10.01 -18.07
C GLN A 430 -9.29 -10.46 -18.12
N ILE A 431 -9.64 -11.55 -17.43
CA ILE A 431 -10.88 -12.29 -17.66
C ILE A 431 -11.89 -12.14 -16.52
N ILE A 432 -11.42 -12.03 -15.27
CA ILE A 432 -12.32 -11.80 -14.14
C ILE A 432 -12.92 -10.39 -14.25
N GLU A 433 -14.22 -10.32 -14.02
CA GLU A 433 -14.95 -9.06 -13.91
C GLU A 433 -14.91 -8.56 -12.48
N PHE A 434 -14.20 -7.45 -12.24
CA PHE A 434 -14.05 -6.84 -10.94
C PHE A 434 -15.02 -5.67 -10.80
N ASN A 435 -15.97 -5.79 -9.88
CA ASN A 435 -17.02 -4.78 -9.68
C ASN A 435 -16.96 -4.06 -8.33
N LYS A 436 -15.92 -4.32 -7.52
CA LYS A 436 -15.77 -3.70 -6.19
C LYS A 436 -14.30 -3.41 -5.88
N PRO A 437 -14.01 -2.28 -5.21
CA PRO A 437 -12.68 -2.02 -4.67
C PRO A 437 -12.31 -3.08 -3.62
N HIS A 438 -11.02 -3.27 -3.39
CA HIS A 438 -10.47 -4.25 -2.45
C HIS A 438 -10.89 -5.70 -2.72
N SER A 439 -11.30 -6.02 -3.94
CA SER A 439 -11.69 -7.37 -4.36
C SER A 439 -10.60 -8.12 -5.13
N TRP A 440 -9.48 -7.48 -5.44
CA TRP A 440 -8.33 -8.07 -6.11
C TRP A 440 -7.05 -7.88 -5.31
N LEU A 441 -6.37 -8.98 -4.99
CA LEU A 441 -5.13 -9.03 -4.23
C LEU A 441 -4.06 -9.80 -4.99
N SER A 442 -2.91 -9.17 -5.20
CA SER A 442 -1.76 -9.80 -5.85
C SER A 442 -0.50 -9.01 -5.55
N SER A 443 0.66 -9.65 -5.56
CA SER A 443 1.96 -9.00 -5.52
C SER A 443 2.23 -8.33 -6.86
N GLY A 444 2.02 -7.02 -6.94
CA GLY A 444 2.11 -6.26 -8.19
C GLY A 444 3.47 -5.65 -8.44
N GLY A 445 4.17 -5.23 -7.40
CA GLY A 445 5.45 -4.52 -7.49
C GLY A 445 6.65 -5.45 -7.43
N LEU A 446 6.75 -6.28 -6.39
CA LEU A 446 7.86 -7.24 -6.23
C LEU A 446 7.64 -8.51 -7.06
N GLY A 447 6.39 -8.93 -7.24
CA GLY A 447 6.05 -10.12 -8.02
C GLY A 447 6.42 -11.42 -7.30
N THR A 448 6.06 -11.52 -6.03
CA THR A 448 6.45 -12.62 -5.14
C THR A 448 5.66 -13.89 -5.41
N MET A 449 6.29 -14.91 -5.96
CA MET A 449 5.74 -16.28 -5.95
C MET A 449 5.67 -16.78 -4.50
N GLY A 450 4.55 -17.42 -4.14
CA GLY A 450 4.25 -17.80 -2.74
C GLY A 450 3.47 -16.76 -1.94
N PHE A 451 3.14 -15.60 -2.54
CA PHE A 451 2.23 -14.59 -1.96
C PHE A 451 0.79 -15.12 -1.83
N GLY A 452 0.29 -15.84 -2.83
CA GLY A 452 -1.12 -16.12 -3.04
C GLY A 452 -1.81 -16.79 -1.86
N LEU A 453 -1.34 -17.97 -1.45
CA LEU A 453 -1.97 -18.74 -0.37
C LEU A 453 -2.00 -18.01 0.97
N PRO A 454 -0.88 -17.49 1.49
CA PRO A 454 -0.92 -16.77 2.77
C PRO A 454 -1.72 -15.48 2.70
N ALA A 455 -1.69 -14.73 1.60
CA ALA A 455 -2.53 -13.55 1.41
C ALA A 455 -4.02 -13.91 1.41
N ALA A 456 -4.40 -15.05 0.80
CA ALA A 456 -5.78 -15.55 0.86
C ALA A 456 -6.21 -15.91 2.29
N ILE A 457 -5.32 -16.49 3.10
CA ILE A 457 -5.56 -16.73 4.53
C ILE A 457 -5.83 -15.41 5.26
N GLY A 458 -4.97 -14.40 5.05
CA GLY A 458 -5.12 -13.08 5.64
C GLY A 458 -6.41 -12.37 5.23
N ALA A 459 -6.72 -12.41 3.94
CA ALA A 459 -7.97 -11.88 3.39
C ALA A 459 -9.19 -12.58 4.00
N ARG A 460 -9.14 -13.90 4.17
CA ARG A 460 -10.22 -14.69 4.81
C ARG A 460 -10.39 -14.34 6.28
N VAL A 461 -9.29 -14.15 7.00
CA VAL A 461 -9.30 -13.71 8.41
C VAL A 461 -9.97 -12.35 8.54
N GLY A 462 -9.60 -11.38 7.71
CA GLY A 462 -10.21 -10.05 7.66
C GLY A 462 -11.68 -10.08 7.25
N SER A 463 -12.02 -10.78 6.18
CA SER A 463 -13.41 -10.90 5.70
C SER A 463 -14.35 -11.52 6.71
N ALA A 464 -13.88 -12.49 7.50
CA ALA A 464 -14.71 -13.14 8.51
C ALA A 464 -15.13 -12.19 9.62
N ARG A 465 -14.32 -11.21 9.97
CA ARG A 465 -14.56 -10.28 11.07
C ARG A 465 -15.24 -8.99 10.61
N GLU A 466 -14.67 -8.34 9.60
CA GLU A 466 -15.13 -7.02 9.17
C GLU A 466 -16.44 -7.09 8.33
N PHE A 467 -16.71 -8.24 7.71
CA PHE A 467 -17.81 -8.39 6.75
C PHE A 467 -18.76 -9.56 7.08
N ASP A 468 -18.81 -10.05 8.32
CA ASP A 468 -19.69 -11.14 8.76
C ASP A 468 -19.65 -12.38 7.87
N ASN A 469 -18.47 -12.80 7.38
CA ASN A 469 -18.32 -13.88 6.41
C ASN A 469 -18.98 -13.66 5.03
N LYS A 470 -19.44 -12.47 4.71
CA LYS A 470 -20.16 -12.19 3.45
C LYS A 470 -19.26 -12.03 2.24
N LYS A 471 -17.92 -12.03 2.40
CA LYS A 471 -16.97 -11.98 1.29
C LYS A 471 -16.25 -13.33 1.17
N PRO A 472 -16.64 -14.20 0.22
CA PRO A 472 -15.84 -15.38 -0.11
C PRO A 472 -14.44 -14.96 -0.57
N VAL A 473 -13.45 -15.78 -0.30
CA VAL A 473 -12.08 -15.58 -0.78
C VAL A 473 -11.72 -16.74 -1.69
N TRP A 474 -11.34 -16.44 -2.92
CA TRP A 474 -10.91 -17.42 -3.91
C TRP A 474 -9.46 -17.14 -4.29
N LEU A 475 -8.67 -18.21 -4.33
CA LEU A 475 -7.27 -18.17 -4.73
C LEU A 475 -7.11 -18.83 -6.09
N ILE A 476 -6.43 -18.12 -7.00
CA ILE A 476 -5.92 -18.66 -8.26
C ILE A 476 -4.39 -18.65 -8.15
N ASP A 477 -3.78 -19.81 -8.10
CA ASP A 477 -2.35 -19.93 -7.89
C ASP A 477 -1.70 -20.91 -8.89
N GLY A 478 -0.40 -20.82 -9.03
CA GLY A 478 0.41 -21.75 -9.80
C GLY A 478 1.06 -22.79 -8.90
N ASP A 479 1.41 -23.93 -9.47
CA ASP A 479 2.10 -25.03 -8.79
C ASP A 479 3.42 -24.59 -8.11
N GLY A 480 4.14 -23.65 -8.70
CA GLY A 480 5.37 -23.11 -8.14
C GLY A 480 5.19 -22.12 -6.99
N SER A 481 3.98 -21.61 -6.77
CA SER A 481 3.64 -20.69 -5.68
C SER A 481 2.96 -21.35 -4.50
N PHE A 482 2.30 -22.48 -4.74
CA PHE A 482 1.48 -23.22 -3.76
C PHE A 482 2.30 -23.99 -2.72
#